data_3a341788744cf454dc8aaec660de8a84
#
_entry.id   3a341788744cf454dc8aaec660de8a84
#
_cell.length_a   1.000
_cell.length_b   1.000
_cell.length_c   1.000
_cell.angle_alpha   90.00
_cell.angle_beta   90.00
_cell.angle_gamma   90.00
#
_symmetry.space_group_name_H-M   'P 1'
#
loop_
_entity.id
_entity.type
_entity.pdbx_description
1 polymer ?
#
loop_
_entity_poly.entity_id
_entity_poly.type
_entity_poly.pdbx_seq_one_letter_code
_entity_poly.pdbx_strand_id
1 'polypeptide(L)'
;ISFEVIEGGSERQYSIWNALKILHNSIELVAVHDAARPFLRQDYILRCFEVANEAGAAVLGVPVKDTIKRTDEVGSVEETPNRKYLWQAQTPQVFRKDLILEAYKSASADLH
;
A
#
# COMPACT_ATOMS: atom_id res chain seq x y z
N ILE A 1 12.28 15.92 -2.72
CA ILE A 1 11.89 14.66 -2.07
C ILE A 1 13.12 13.78 -1.94
N SER A 2 13.43 13.38 -0.73
CA SER A 2 14.53 12.47 -0.46
C SER A 2 14.04 11.03 -0.50
N PHE A 3 14.87 10.17 -1.09
CA PHE A 3 14.58 8.74 -1.18
C PHE A 3 15.70 7.94 -0.52
N GLU A 4 15.33 6.87 0.16
CA GLU A 4 16.26 5.85 0.60
C GLU A 4 15.83 4.51 0.02
N VAL A 5 16.80 3.75 -0.49
CA VAL A 5 16.58 2.39 -0.97
C VAL A 5 17.08 1.43 0.10
N ILE A 6 16.20 0.53 0.51
CA ILE A 6 16.45 -0.37 1.62
C ILE A 6 16.26 -1.81 1.14
N GLU A 7 17.18 -2.68 1.53
CA GLU A 7 17.10 -4.09 1.19
C GLU A 7 15.87 -4.74 1.80
N GLY A 8 15.13 -5.48 0.97
CA GLY A 8 13.90 -6.15 1.39
C GLY A 8 14.13 -7.41 2.21
N GLY A 9 13.11 -7.79 2.96
CA GLY A 9 13.07 -9.07 3.67
C GLY A 9 12.47 -10.18 2.78
N SER A 10 12.28 -11.36 3.37
CA SER A 10 11.80 -12.55 2.68
C SER A 10 10.35 -12.47 2.22
N GLU A 11 9.54 -11.69 2.91
CA GLU A 11 8.15 -11.44 2.57
C GLU A 11 7.87 -9.94 2.54
N ARG A 12 6.85 -9.52 1.77
CA ARG A 12 6.51 -8.11 1.61
C ARG A 12 6.34 -7.36 2.93
N GLN A 13 5.61 -7.93 3.87
CA GLN A 13 5.37 -7.28 5.16
C GLN A 13 6.65 -7.15 5.98
N TYR A 14 7.54 -8.12 5.92
CA TYR A 14 8.84 -8.05 6.60
C TYR A 14 9.77 -7.05 5.93
N SER A 15 9.73 -6.97 4.60
CA SER A 15 10.49 -5.96 3.86
C SER A 15 10.08 -4.55 4.28
N ILE A 16 8.79 -4.29 4.38
CA ILE A 16 8.26 -3.00 4.79
C ILE A 16 8.66 -2.70 6.24
N TRP A 17 8.49 -3.68 7.14
CA TRP A 17 8.86 -3.51 8.55
C TRP A 17 10.34 -3.24 8.74
N ASN A 18 11.21 -3.99 8.03
CA ASN A 18 12.65 -3.77 8.05
C ASN A 18 13.02 -2.36 7.60
N ALA A 19 12.36 -1.87 6.55
CA ALA A 19 12.55 -0.51 6.07
C ALA A 19 12.10 0.52 7.11
N LEU A 20 10.95 0.33 7.72
CA LEU A 20 10.39 1.27 8.70
C LEU A 20 11.29 1.42 9.94
N LYS A 21 11.91 0.33 10.39
CA LYS A 21 12.77 0.33 11.58
C LYS A 21 13.99 1.22 11.45
N ILE A 22 14.50 1.43 10.24
CA ILE A 22 15.74 2.18 10.00
C ILE A 22 15.52 3.53 9.34
N LEU A 23 14.26 3.96 9.16
CA LEU A 23 13.96 5.28 8.62
C LEU A 23 14.41 6.39 9.56
N HIS A 24 14.98 7.43 8.96
CA HIS A 24 15.38 8.63 9.68
C HIS A 24 14.16 9.33 10.30
N ASN A 25 14.34 9.96 11.47
CA ASN A 25 13.27 10.64 12.17
C ASN A 25 12.63 11.80 11.40
N SER A 26 13.36 12.38 10.45
CA SER A 26 12.85 13.46 9.60
C SER A 26 11.89 13.00 8.50
N ILE A 27 11.77 11.70 8.26
CA ILE A 27 10.84 11.15 7.27
C ILE A 27 9.42 11.27 7.78
N GLU A 28 8.54 11.88 6.99
CA GLU A 28 7.13 12.08 7.33
C GLU A 28 6.18 11.19 6.53
N LEU A 29 6.53 10.91 5.27
CA LEU A 29 5.74 10.11 4.34
C LEU A 29 6.55 8.93 3.84
N VAL A 30 5.88 7.78 3.69
CA VAL A 30 6.47 6.54 3.21
C VAL A 30 5.66 6.04 2.02
N ALA A 31 6.34 5.79 0.92
CA ALA A 31 5.73 5.18 -0.26
C ALA A 31 6.18 3.73 -0.36
N VAL A 32 5.22 2.83 -0.52
CA VAL A 32 5.46 1.42 -0.80
C VAL A 32 5.18 1.17 -2.27
N HIS A 33 6.19 0.75 -3.01
CA HIS A 33 6.10 0.55 -4.45
C HIS A 33 6.48 -0.87 -4.84
N ASP A 34 5.71 -1.44 -5.76
CA ASP A 34 6.01 -2.74 -6.35
C ASP A 34 7.12 -2.58 -7.40
N ALA A 35 8.28 -3.19 -7.15
CA ALA A 35 9.44 -3.11 -8.04
C ALA A 35 9.17 -3.71 -9.43
N ALA A 36 8.19 -4.59 -9.57
CA ALA A 36 7.78 -5.14 -10.86
C ALA A 36 7.09 -4.12 -11.76
N ARG A 37 6.77 -2.93 -11.25
CA ARG A 37 6.12 -1.84 -11.98
C ARG A 37 7.00 -0.60 -11.99
N PRO A 38 8.07 -0.58 -12.81
CA PRO A 38 9.05 0.50 -12.76
C PRO A 38 8.57 1.82 -13.36
N PHE A 39 7.53 1.79 -14.21
CA PHE A 39 7.06 2.98 -14.93
C PHE A 39 5.89 3.62 -14.19
N LEU A 40 6.20 4.65 -13.40
CA LEU A 40 5.20 5.45 -12.71
C LEU A 40 5.15 6.86 -13.29
N ARG A 41 3.95 7.40 -13.44
CA ARG A 41 3.78 8.80 -13.79
C ARG A 41 4.05 9.67 -12.57
N GLN A 42 4.91 10.65 -12.73
CA GLN A 42 5.32 11.55 -11.66
C GLN A 42 4.13 12.32 -11.08
N ASP A 43 3.19 12.75 -11.91
CA ASP A 43 2.00 13.46 -11.47
C ASP A 43 1.11 12.62 -10.55
N TYR A 44 0.99 11.32 -10.81
CA TYR A 44 0.25 10.40 -9.95
C TYR A 44 0.94 10.19 -8.61
N ILE A 45 2.27 10.07 -8.62
CA ILE A 45 3.07 9.95 -7.39
C ILE A 45 2.88 11.19 -6.52
N LEU A 46 3.03 12.36 -7.09
CA LEU A 46 2.86 13.62 -6.37
C LEU A 46 1.45 13.76 -5.79
N ARG A 47 0.43 13.37 -6.54
CA ARG A 47 -0.94 13.40 -6.07
C ARG A 47 -1.16 12.46 -4.87
N CYS A 48 -0.57 11.26 -4.91
CA CYS A 48 -0.62 10.33 -3.78
C CYS A 48 0.02 10.93 -2.53
N PHE A 49 1.17 11.60 -2.66
CA PHE A 49 1.82 12.28 -1.54
C PHE A 49 0.96 13.39 -0.96
N GLU A 50 0.33 14.19 -1.81
CA GLU A 50 -0.57 15.27 -1.35
C GLU A 50 -1.76 14.71 -0.56
N VAL A 51 -2.42 13.68 -1.09
CA VAL A 51 -3.57 13.07 -0.43
C VAL A 51 -3.16 12.39 0.87
N ALA A 52 -2.04 11.67 0.89
CA ALA A 52 -1.54 11.02 2.09
C ALA A 52 -1.17 12.03 3.18
N ASN A 53 -0.61 13.17 2.80
CA ASN A 53 -0.27 14.22 3.76
C ASN A 53 -1.51 14.78 4.44
N GLU A 54 -2.62 14.92 3.73
CA GLU A 54 -3.88 15.44 4.27
C GLU A 54 -4.70 14.37 4.98
N ALA A 55 -4.86 13.21 4.37
CA ALA A 55 -5.75 12.15 4.84
C ALA A 55 -5.06 11.07 5.67
N GLY A 56 -3.73 11.02 5.66
CA GLY A 56 -2.94 10.02 6.38
C GLY A 56 -2.47 8.86 5.53
N ALA A 57 -3.19 8.53 4.46
CA ALA A 57 -2.81 7.47 3.53
C ALA A 57 -3.47 7.73 2.17
N ALA A 58 -2.82 7.21 1.12
CA ALA A 58 -3.36 7.26 -0.23
C ALA A 58 -2.91 6.02 -0.99
N VAL A 59 -3.74 5.55 -1.89
CA VAL A 59 -3.40 4.46 -2.80
C VAL A 59 -3.79 4.86 -4.21
N LEU A 60 -2.90 4.58 -5.16
CA LEU A 60 -3.24 4.73 -6.57
C LEU A 60 -4.14 3.56 -6.96
N GLY A 61 -5.24 3.85 -7.61
CA GLY A 61 -6.18 2.81 -8.00
C GLY A 61 -6.76 3.06 -9.39
N VAL A 62 -7.25 2.00 -10.01
CA VAL A 62 -8.00 2.06 -11.26
C VAL A 62 -9.34 1.34 -11.09
N PRO A 63 -10.40 1.82 -11.74
CA PRO A 63 -11.69 1.12 -11.68
C PRO A 63 -11.58 -0.29 -12.24
N VAL A 64 -12.25 -1.23 -11.62
CA VAL A 64 -12.32 -2.60 -12.11
C VAL A 64 -13.18 -2.62 -13.38
N LYS A 65 -12.63 -3.20 -14.45
CA LYS A 65 -13.31 -3.31 -15.76
C LYS A 65 -14.04 -4.64 -15.92
N ASP A 66 -13.47 -5.72 -15.39
CA ASP A 66 -14.02 -7.07 -15.52
C ASP A 66 -15.01 -7.35 -14.39
N THR A 67 -15.94 -8.27 -14.65
CA THR A 67 -16.86 -8.72 -13.62
C THR A 67 -16.10 -9.50 -12.54
N ILE A 68 -16.32 -9.14 -11.29
CA ILE A 68 -15.69 -9.82 -10.16
C ILE A 68 -16.70 -10.76 -9.52
N LYS A 69 -16.24 -11.97 -9.20
CA LYS A 69 -17.02 -12.98 -8.50
C LYS A 69 -16.33 -13.28 -7.15
N ARG A 70 -17.10 -13.25 -6.09
CA ARG A 70 -16.63 -13.78 -4.81
C ARG A 70 -17.09 -15.24 -4.71
N THR A 71 -16.16 -16.12 -4.39
CA THR A 71 -16.43 -17.57 -4.32
C THR A 71 -16.17 -18.10 -2.91
N ASP A 72 -16.69 -19.28 -2.64
CA ASP A 72 -16.30 -20.08 -1.48
C ASP A 72 -14.99 -20.87 -1.76
N GLU A 73 -14.57 -21.69 -0.80
CA GLU A 73 -13.33 -22.47 -0.91
C GLU A 73 -13.32 -23.48 -2.05
N VAL A 74 -14.47 -23.94 -2.49
CA VAL A 74 -14.59 -24.94 -3.58
C VAL A 74 -14.84 -24.30 -4.94
N GLY A 75 -14.90 -22.98 -5.00
CA GLY A 75 -15.06 -22.25 -6.25
C GLY A 75 -16.50 -21.94 -6.63
N SER A 76 -17.47 -22.18 -5.76
CA SER A 76 -18.85 -21.79 -6.00
C SER A 76 -19.03 -20.29 -5.81
N VAL A 77 -19.72 -19.64 -6.75
CA VAL A 77 -19.94 -18.19 -6.69
C VAL A 77 -20.95 -17.85 -5.59
N GLU A 78 -20.54 -17.04 -4.63
CA GLU A 78 -21.40 -16.56 -3.56
C GLU A 78 -22.03 -15.19 -3.89
N GLU A 79 -21.26 -14.35 -4.58
CA GLU A 79 -21.65 -12.98 -4.82
C GLU A 79 -21.00 -12.43 -6.08
N THR A 80 -21.70 -11.53 -6.75
CA THR A 80 -21.13 -10.70 -7.81
C THR A 80 -21.20 -9.25 -7.33
N PRO A 81 -20.11 -8.73 -6.74
CA PRO A 81 -20.10 -7.35 -6.25
C PRO A 81 -20.36 -6.33 -7.35
N ASN A 82 -20.99 -5.23 -7.00
CA ASN A 82 -21.20 -4.13 -7.94
C ASN A 82 -19.86 -3.48 -8.28
N ARG A 83 -19.44 -3.63 -9.54
CA ARG A 83 -18.18 -3.13 -10.08
C ARG A 83 -17.98 -1.63 -9.90
N LYS A 84 -19.06 -0.87 -9.82
CA LYS A 84 -19.04 0.57 -9.61
C LYS A 84 -18.26 0.99 -8.35
N TYR A 85 -18.24 0.12 -7.35
CA TYR A 85 -17.57 0.38 -6.07
C TYR A 85 -16.23 -0.37 -5.93
N LEU A 86 -15.77 -1.05 -6.97
CA LEU A 86 -14.55 -1.82 -6.93
C LEU A 86 -13.43 -1.12 -7.69
N TRP A 87 -12.28 -1.04 -7.04
CA TRP A 87 -11.06 -0.46 -7.61
C TRP A 87 -9.91 -1.43 -7.44
N GLN A 88 -9.06 -1.52 -8.45
CA GLN A 88 -7.83 -2.28 -8.34
C GLN A 88 -6.76 -1.37 -7.74
N ALA A 89 -6.24 -1.76 -6.57
CA ALA A 89 -5.16 -1.06 -5.93
C ALA A 89 -3.88 -1.23 -6.76
N GLN A 90 -3.23 -0.12 -7.03
CA GLN A 90 -1.96 -0.05 -7.73
C GLN A 90 -0.88 0.43 -6.76
N THR A 91 0.34 0.57 -7.22
CA THR A 91 1.40 1.21 -6.46
C THR A 91 1.79 2.53 -7.12
N PRO A 92 2.23 3.52 -6.36
CA PRO A 92 2.58 3.47 -4.94
C PRO A 92 1.37 3.50 -4.00
N GLN A 93 1.57 2.95 -2.81
CA GLN A 93 0.73 3.20 -1.65
C GLN A 93 1.52 4.11 -0.73
N VAL A 94 0.95 5.25 -0.34
CA VAL A 94 1.67 6.27 0.44
C VAL A 94 0.99 6.42 1.79
N PHE A 95 1.79 6.46 2.85
CA PHE A 95 1.31 6.57 4.22
C PHE A 95 2.09 7.63 4.97
N ARG A 96 1.46 8.29 5.94
CA ARG A 96 2.23 9.00 6.95
C ARG A 96 2.98 7.98 7.80
N LYS A 97 4.25 8.25 8.06
CA LYS A 97 5.14 7.35 8.80
C LYS A 97 4.57 6.97 10.17
N ASP A 98 4.02 7.94 10.90
CA ASP A 98 3.44 7.70 12.22
C ASP A 98 2.32 6.68 12.18
N LEU A 99 1.44 6.75 11.19
CA LEU A 99 0.32 5.83 11.06
C LEU A 99 0.75 4.42 10.69
N ILE A 100 1.65 4.28 9.72
CA ILE A 100 2.09 2.95 9.29
C ILE A 100 2.93 2.26 10.37
N LEU A 101 3.76 2.99 11.11
CA LEU A 101 4.50 2.45 12.24
C LEU A 101 3.57 1.94 13.34
N GLU A 102 2.54 2.70 13.67
CA GLU A 102 1.55 2.30 14.68
C GLU A 102 0.83 1.03 14.25
N ALA A 103 0.42 0.94 12.99
CA ALA A 103 -0.25 -0.24 12.45
C ALA A 103 0.62 -1.49 12.54
N TYR A 104 1.91 -1.37 12.20
CA TYR A 104 2.85 -2.50 12.27
C TYR A 104 3.16 -2.91 13.71
N LYS A 105 3.27 -1.96 14.62
CA LYS A 105 3.47 -2.26 16.05
C LYS A 105 2.28 -3.00 16.64
N SER A 106 1.07 -2.59 16.30
CA SER A 106 -0.16 -3.26 16.74
C SER A 106 -0.25 -4.68 16.18
N ALA A 107 0.06 -4.87 14.91
CA ALA A 107 0.07 -6.19 14.29
C ALA A 107 1.12 -7.11 14.92
N SER A 108 2.32 -6.60 15.23
CA SER A 108 3.36 -7.37 15.92
C SER A 108 2.93 -7.80 17.31
N ALA A 109 2.22 -6.94 18.06
CA ALA A 109 1.70 -7.27 19.38
C ALA A 109 0.64 -8.38 19.32
N ASP A 110 -0.20 -8.38 18.27
CA ASP A 110 -1.25 -9.37 18.09
C ASP A 110 -0.70 -10.74 17.64
N LEU A 111 0.50 -10.78 17.07
CA LEU A 111 1.15 -12.02 16.62
C LEU A 111 1.90 -12.76 17.72
N HIS A 112 2.00 -12.19 18.89
CA HIS A 112 2.61 -12.76 20.08
C HIS A 112 1.53 -13.05 21.11
#